data_682e6dec1d5d99ec0fe060b2bdabcdc5
#
_entry.id   682e6dec1d5d99ec0fe060b2bdabcdc5
#
_cell.length_a   1.000
_cell.length_b   1.000
_cell.length_c   1.000
_cell.angle_alpha   90.00
_cell.angle_beta   90.00
_cell.angle_gamma   90.00
#
_symmetry.space_group_name_H-M   'P 1'
#
loop_
_entity.id
_entity.type
_entity.pdbx_description
1 polymer ?
#
loop_
_entity_poly.entity_id
_entity_poly.type
_entity_poly.pdbx_seq_one_letter_code
_entity_poly.pdbx_strand_id
1 'polypeptide(L)'
;MYLSARHDFLISTQNADGGWGYFPGKRSWMEPTAYAVLSLHGVAGAESHLSQARKLVHSWRQPDGSYHPSSQVQESTWVTALGVLLDSIDRDQLALQSTDWLVGLRGSESRLAVRLANFFHLTDIPLDLAHPGWPWFPGNSSWIEPTCHTLIALKKAASLHRSYRLLSRIQEGEIMILSRRCRDGGWNAGTPVALSYDLRSYPECTALALLGLQGRSTGEFPQALQVAETMHRDTKSSLARAWLAIALRVYGRQPATPMEDLPSSRDILLTALQALGHPEGNHRLLHPGVPHPGGVA
;
A
#
# COMPACT_ATOMS: atom_id res chain seq x y z
N MET A 1 3.16 -14.95 22.68
CA MET A 1 3.76 -13.83 23.46
C MET A 1 4.11 -12.61 22.58
N TYR A 2 4.86 -12.73 21.47
CA TYR A 2 5.23 -11.58 20.61
C TYR A 2 4.02 -10.87 19.97
N LEU A 3 3.14 -11.62 19.28
CA LEU A 3 2.00 -11.08 18.57
C LEU A 3 0.95 -10.49 19.53
N SER A 4 0.62 -11.20 20.61
CA SER A 4 -0.33 -10.69 21.61
C SER A 4 0.12 -9.36 22.22
N ALA A 5 1.40 -9.21 22.54
CA ALA A 5 1.93 -7.96 23.09
C ALA A 5 1.74 -6.76 22.12
N ARG A 6 1.82 -6.98 20.81
CA ARG A 6 1.55 -5.92 19.81
C ARG A 6 0.06 -5.61 19.74
N HIS A 7 -0.79 -6.62 19.76
CA HIS A 7 -2.23 -6.42 19.79
C HIS A 7 -2.67 -5.68 21.06
N ASP A 8 -2.17 -6.09 22.24
CA ASP A 8 -2.46 -5.43 23.51
C ASP A 8 -1.99 -3.97 23.51
N PHE A 9 -0.81 -3.68 22.93
CA PHE A 9 -0.32 -2.32 22.78
C PHE A 9 -1.24 -1.50 21.87
N LEU A 10 -1.65 -2.03 20.71
CA LEU A 10 -2.58 -1.32 19.81
C LEU A 10 -3.92 -1.05 20.49
N ILE A 11 -4.50 -2.05 21.16
CA ILE A 11 -5.75 -1.90 21.90
C ILE A 11 -5.63 -0.82 22.99
N SER A 12 -4.58 -0.88 23.81
CA SER A 12 -4.38 0.06 24.91
C SER A 12 -4.04 1.49 24.50
N THR A 13 -3.63 1.71 23.25
CA THR A 13 -3.21 3.02 22.72
C THR A 13 -4.21 3.66 21.76
N GLN A 14 -5.41 3.06 21.59
CA GLN A 14 -6.49 3.66 20.82
C GLN A 14 -6.92 4.99 21.43
N ASN A 15 -7.07 6.01 20.61
CA ASN A 15 -7.56 7.32 21.04
C ASN A 15 -9.07 7.28 21.32
N ALA A 16 -9.57 8.26 22.10
CA ALA A 16 -10.99 8.36 22.43
C ALA A 16 -11.91 8.55 21.21
N ASP A 17 -11.37 9.05 20.07
CA ASP A 17 -12.10 9.18 18.82
C ASP A 17 -12.22 7.84 18.05
N GLY A 18 -11.58 6.78 18.54
CA GLY A 18 -11.57 5.45 17.95
C GLY A 18 -10.41 5.18 16.97
N GLY A 19 -9.55 6.15 16.69
CA GLY A 19 -8.42 6.00 15.79
C GLY A 19 -7.08 5.86 16.50
N TRP A 20 -6.03 5.88 15.69
CA TRP A 20 -4.64 5.88 16.15
C TRP A 20 -3.83 6.97 15.45
N GLY A 21 -2.97 7.65 16.22
CA GLY A 21 -1.89 8.47 15.68
C GLY A 21 -0.65 7.62 15.41
N TYR A 22 0.41 8.25 14.90
CA TYR A 22 1.70 7.56 14.72
C TYR A 22 2.35 7.17 16.06
N PHE A 23 2.03 7.88 17.14
CA PHE A 23 2.49 7.58 18.51
C PHE A 23 1.32 7.69 19.49
N PRO A 24 1.37 6.99 20.65
CA PRO A 24 0.34 7.05 21.67
C PRO A 24 0.01 8.51 22.09
N GLY A 25 -1.28 8.82 22.18
CA GLY A 25 -1.77 10.14 22.55
C GLY A 25 -1.59 11.23 21.48
N LYS A 26 -1.05 10.89 20.30
CA LYS A 26 -1.07 11.79 19.14
C LYS A 26 -2.38 11.63 18.38
N ARG A 27 -2.77 12.69 17.65
CA ARG A 27 -4.02 12.73 16.87
C ARG A 27 -4.11 11.56 15.91
N SER A 28 -5.33 11.09 15.70
CA SER A 28 -5.62 10.00 14.79
C SER A 28 -5.38 10.41 13.33
N TRP A 29 -4.74 9.50 12.58
CA TRP A 29 -4.48 9.60 11.15
C TRP A 29 -4.94 8.34 10.46
N MET A 30 -5.35 8.47 9.19
CA MET A 30 -5.87 7.36 8.39
C MET A 30 -4.87 6.20 8.30
N GLU A 31 -3.60 6.46 8.04
CA GLU A 31 -2.61 5.42 7.82
C GLU A 31 -2.40 4.55 9.07
N PRO A 32 -1.97 5.06 10.25
CA PRO A 32 -1.81 4.21 11.43
C PRO A 32 -3.13 3.58 11.87
N THR A 33 -4.28 4.26 11.68
CA THR A 33 -5.58 3.69 11.99
C THR A 33 -5.92 2.50 11.09
N ALA A 34 -5.70 2.61 9.78
CA ALA A 34 -5.98 1.53 8.85
C ALA A 34 -5.12 0.30 9.12
N TYR A 35 -3.81 0.47 9.36
CA TYR A 35 -2.92 -0.65 9.66
C TYR A 35 -3.18 -1.27 11.04
N ALA A 36 -3.57 -0.48 12.04
CA ALA A 36 -4.04 -1.02 13.34
C ALA A 36 -5.30 -1.87 13.16
N VAL A 37 -6.27 -1.41 12.37
CA VAL A 37 -7.48 -2.16 12.04
C VAL A 37 -7.16 -3.47 11.32
N LEU A 38 -6.28 -3.44 10.32
CA LEU A 38 -5.83 -4.65 9.61
C LEU A 38 -5.14 -5.65 10.55
N SER A 39 -4.29 -5.15 11.44
CA SER A 39 -3.58 -5.97 12.41
C SER A 39 -4.51 -6.63 13.43
N LEU A 40 -5.51 -5.90 13.92
CA LEU A 40 -6.46 -6.36 14.93
C LEU A 40 -7.66 -7.13 14.36
N HIS A 41 -7.77 -7.24 13.03
CA HIS A 41 -8.89 -7.94 12.40
C HIS A 41 -8.96 -9.40 12.85
N GLY A 42 -10.11 -9.82 13.41
CA GLY A 42 -10.32 -11.18 13.93
C GLY A 42 -9.62 -11.48 15.27
N VAL A 43 -9.01 -10.49 15.90
CA VAL A 43 -8.42 -10.65 17.24
C VAL A 43 -9.52 -10.59 18.30
N ALA A 44 -9.60 -11.61 19.14
CA ALA A 44 -10.59 -11.69 20.20
C ALA A 44 -10.48 -10.48 21.16
N GLY A 45 -11.61 -9.85 21.47
CA GLY A 45 -11.70 -8.67 22.33
C GLY A 45 -11.41 -7.34 21.61
N ALA A 46 -11.06 -7.35 20.31
CA ALA A 46 -10.83 -6.12 19.55
C ALA A 46 -12.09 -5.57 18.86
N GLU A 47 -13.23 -6.26 18.93
CA GLU A 47 -14.43 -5.96 18.13
C GLU A 47 -14.97 -4.54 18.37
N SER A 48 -15.01 -4.10 19.63
CA SER A 48 -15.47 -2.74 19.98
C SER A 48 -14.50 -1.67 19.48
N HIS A 49 -13.20 -1.92 19.56
CA HIS A 49 -12.13 -1.05 19.06
C HIS A 49 -12.20 -0.91 17.54
N LEU A 50 -12.40 -2.02 16.84
CA LEU A 50 -12.56 -2.04 15.38
C LEU A 50 -13.83 -1.29 14.95
N SER A 51 -14.95 -1.48 15.66
CA SER A 51 -16.20 -0.76 15.38
C SER A 51 -16.04 0.76 15.51
N GLN A 52 -15.35 1.24 16.55
CA GLN A 52 -15.07 2.66 16.74
C GLN A 52 -14.15 3.19 15.63
N ALA A 53 -13.08 2.46 15.30
CA ALA A 53 -12.16 2.84 14.23
C ALA A 53 -12.86 2.94 12.87
N ARG A 54 -13.76 1.99 12.55
CA ARG A 54 -14.55 2.04 11.31
C ARG A 54 -15.44 3.28 11.23
N LYS A 55 -16.12 3.63 12.32
CA LYS A 55 -16.93 4.85 12.39
C LYS A 55 -16.09 6.10 12.13
N LEU A 56 -14.90 6.18 12.73
CA LEU A 56 -13.98 7.28 12.51
C LEU A 56 -13.51 7.35 11.05
N VAL A 57 -13.05 6.22 10.49
CA VAL A 57 -12.63 6.15 9.09
C VAL A 57 -13.74 6.61 8.15
N HIS A 58 -14.98 6.12 8.35
CA HIS A 58 -16.12 6.55 7.54
C HIS A 58 -16.45 8.05 7.70
N SER A 59 -16.16 8.66 8.86
CA SER A 59 -16.33 10.11 9.05
C SER A 59 -15.33 10.96 8.25
N TRP A 60 -14.24 10.35 7.80
CA TRP A 60 -13.23 10.99 6.93
C TRP A 60 -13.52 10.81 5.43
N ARG A 61 -14.62 10.13 5.10
CA ARG A 61 -15.05 9.95 3.72
C ARG A 61 -15.80 11.18 3.22
N GLN A 62 -15.48 11.61 2.00
CA GLN A 62 -16.09 12.75 1.34
C GLN A 62 -17.25 12.33 0.43
N PRO A 63 -18.14 13.28 0.03
CA PRO A 63 -19.27 12.99 -0.84
C PRO A 63 -18.90 12.41 -2.21
N ASP A 64 -17.67 12.69 -2.72
CA ASP A 64 -17.15 12.15 -3.98
C ASP A 64 -16.59 10.74 -3.83
N GLY A 65 -16.54 10.18 -2.63
CA GLY A 65 -16.02 8.86 -2.30
C GLY A 65 -14.56 8.84 -1.90
N SER A 66 -13.84 9.95 -1.98
CA SER A 66 -12.47 10.05 -1.49
C SER A 66 -12.40 10.09 0.03
N TYR A 67 -11.19 9.91 0.56
CA TYR A 67 -10.91 10.03 1.98
C TYR A 67 -9.84 11.09 2.23
N HIS A 68 -10.02 11.88 3.26
CA HIS A 68 -8.96 12.74 3.79
C HIS A 68 -8.17 12.05 4.90
N PRO A 69 -6.91 12.45 5.16
CA PRO A 69 -6.01 11.70 6.03
C PRO A 69 -6.26 11.88 7.52
N SER A 70 -7.00 12.90 7.92
CA SER A 70 -7.35 13.20 9.31
C SER A 70 -8.44 14.25 9.39
N SER A 71 -9.04 14.46 10.56
CA SER A 71 -10.04 15.52 10.78
C SER A 71 -9.54 16.95 10.50
N GLN A 72 -8.24 17.16 10.39
CA GLN A 72 -7.66 18.50 10.18
C GLN A 72 -7.22 18.76 8.74
N VAL A 73 -6.99 17.73 7.96
CA VAL A 73 -6.60 17.82 6.55
C VAL A 73 -7.78 17.35 5.73
N GLN A 74 -8.43 18.29 5.05
CA GLN A 74 -9.67 18.02 4.31
C GLN A 74 -9.44 17.67 2.84
N GLU A 75 -8.19 17.73 2.37
CA GLU A 75 -7.84 17.38 1.02
C GLU A 75 -7.86 15.86 0.84
N SER A 76 -8.43 15.42 -0.26
CA SER A 76 -8.40 14.03 -0.70
C SER A 76 -6.97 13.62 -1.06
N THR A 77 -6.54 12.47 -0.57
CA THR A 77 -5.17 12.00 -0.78
C THR A 77 -5.13 10.50 -1.12
N TRP A 78 -3.93 9.98 -1.26
CA TRP A 78 -3.64 8.56 -1.47
C TRP A 78 -4.28 7.64 -0.41
N VAL A 79 -4.59 8.15 0.79
CA VAL A 79 -5.21 7.35 1.85
C VAL A 79 -6.61 6.86 1.48
N THR A 80 -7.20 7.40 0.41
CA THR A 80 -8.41 6.83 -0.21
C THR A 80 -8.21 5.35 -0.54
N ALA A 81 -7.00 4.93 -0.91
CA ALA A 81 -6.68 3.53 -1.12
C ALA A 81 -6.83 2.69 0.16
N LEU A 82 -6.46 3.24 1.32
CA LEU A 82 -6.64 2.56 2.60
C LEU A 82 -8.12 2.42 2.96
N GLY A 83 -8.94 3.47 2.71
CA GLY A 83 -10.38 3.41 2.87
C GLY A 83 -11.01 2.31 2.00
N VAL A 84 -10.70 2.29 0.69
CA VAL A 84 -11.16 1.25 -0.24
C VAL A 84 -10.73 -0.15 0.19
N LEU A 85 -9.51 -0.31 0.70
CA LEU A 85 -9.03 -1.60 1.19
C LEU A 85 -9.86 -2.09 2.38
N LEU A 86 -10.11 -1.22 3.36
CA LEU A 86 -10.88 -1.54 4.54
C LEU A 86 -12.34 -1.87 4.18
N ASP A 87 -13.00 -1.00 3.39
CA ASP A 87 -14.37 -1.21 2.94
C ASP A 87 -14.50 -2.51 2.13
N SER A 88 -13.50 -2.84 1.31
CA SER A 88 -13.51 -4.09 0.53
C SER A 88 -13.33 -5.33 1.40
N ILE A 89 -12.57 -5.26 2.49
CA ILE A 89 -12.42 -6.37 3.46
C ILE A 89 -13.75 -6.59 4.17
N ASP A 90 -14.44 -5.52 4.56
CA ASP A 90 -15.73 -5.57 5.23
C ASP A 90 -16.90 -5.85 4.27
N ARG A 91 -16.65 -5.87 2.96
CA ARG A 91 -17.67 -5.99 1.89
C ARG A 91 -18.70 -4.86 1.94
N ASP A 92 -18.27 -3.67 2.35
CA ASP A 92 -19.12 -2.49 2.40
C ASP A 92 -19.40 -1.95 0.98
N GLN A 93 -20.64 -1.54 0.72
CA GLN A 93 -21.04 -0.96 -0.56
C GLN A 93 -20.36 0.40 -0.83
N LEU A 94 -19.87 1.08 0.21
CA LEU A 94 -19.09 2.31 0.08
C LEU A 94 -17.82 2.14 -0.75
N ALA A 95 -17.27 0.91 -0.79
CA ALA A 95 -16.11 0.59 -1.62
C ALA A 95 -16.30 0.96 -3.10
N LEU A 96 -17.51 0.86 -3.64
CA LEU A 96 -17.79 1.11 -5.07
C LEU A 96 -17.47 2.54 -5.48
N GLN A 97 -18.05 3.55 -4.80
CA GLN A 97 -17.86 4.96 -5.15
C GLN A 97 -16.40 5.39 -4.91
N SER A 98 -15.78 4.91 -3.83
CA SER A 98 -14.39 5.18 -3.52
C SER A 98 -13.44 4.54 -4.51
N THR A 99 -13.79 3.34 -5.03
CA THR A 99 -13.08 2.68 -6.13
C THR A 99 -13.15 3.52 -7.41
N ASP A 100 -14.33 4.04 -7.76
CA ASP A 100 -14.51 4.88 -8.94
C ASP A 100 -13.68 6.16 -8.87
N TRP A 101 -13.56 6.77 -7.70
CA TRP A 101 -12.67 7.91 -7.49
C TRP A 101 -11.21 7.55 -7.77
N LEU A 102 -10.70 6.44 -7.20
CA LEU A 102 -9.33 5.96 -7.47
C LEU A 102 -9.12 5.63 -8.94
N VAL A 103 -10.08 4.97 -9.58
CA VAL A 103 -10.02 4.63 -11.02
C VAL A 103 -9.94 5.89 -11.88
N GLY A 104 -10.55 7.00 -11.45
CA GLY A 104 -10.51 8.30 -12.13
C GLY A 104 -9.20 9.08 -11.91
N LEU A 105 -8.50 8.85 -10.80
CA LEU A 105 -7.30 9.60 -10.43
C LEU A 105 -6.08 9.14 -11.23
N ARG A 106 -5.31 10.11 -11.76
CA ARG A 106 -4.08 9.89 -12.52
C ARG A 106 -3.00 10.88 -12.12
N GLY A 107 -1.75 10.47 -12.23
CA GLY A 107 -0.60 11.36 -12.10
C GLY A 107 -0.59 12.46 -13.17
N SER A 108 -0.13 13.63 -12.80
CA SER A 108 -0.11 14.82 -13.67
C SER A 108 0.78 14.67 -14.91
N GLU A 109 1.75 13.77 -14.89
CA GLU A 109 2.63 13.44 -16.01
C GLU A 109 1.87 12.83 -17.20
N SER A 110 0.71 12.24 -16.96
CA SER A 110 -0.13 11.66 -18.01
C SER A 110 -0.93 12.68 -18.82
N ARG A 111 -0.94 13.94 -18.40
CA ARG A 111 -1.66 15.02 -19.10
C ARG A 111 -1.15 15.14 -20.53
N LEU A 112 -2.08 15.33 -21.49
CA LEU A 112 -1.74 15.40 -22.90
C LEU A 112 -0.66 16.46 -23.19
N ALA A 113 -0.73 17.63 -22.56
CA ALA A 113 0.26 18.70 -22.71
C ALA A 113 1.66 18.25 -22.31
N VAL A 114 1.81 17.50 -21.20
CA VAL A 114 3.10 16.97 -20.73
C VAL A 114 3.63 15.91 -21.69
N ARG A 115 2.75 15.01 -22.14
CA ARG A 115 3.12 13.97 -23.11
C ARG A 115 3.55 14.56 -24.46
N LEU A 116 2.85 15.58 -24.95
CA LEU A 116 3.23 16.29 -26.19
C LEU A 116 4.54 17.05 -26.00
N ALA A 117 4.74 17.76 -24.88
CA ALA A 117 5.99 18.45 -24.60
C ALA A 117 7.17 17.47 -24.58
N ASN A 118 7.00 16.30 -23.97
CA ASN A 118 8.04 15.27 -23.96
C ASN A 118 8.27 14.65 -25.34
N PHE A 119 7.20 14.42 -26.11
CA PHE A 119 7.31 13.92 -27.49
C PHE A 119 8.07 14.88 -28.41
N PHE A 120 7.88 16.19 -28.26
CA PHE A 120 8.59 17.22 -29.00
C PHE A 120 9.94 17.60 -28.37
N HIS A 121 10.45 16.82 -27.40
CA HIS A 121 11.72 17.09 -26.70
C HIS A 121 11.81 18.46 -26.02
N LEU A 122 10.65 19.06 -25.67
CA LEU A 122 10.61 20.28 -24.85
C LEU A 122 10.83 19.98 -23.36
N THR A 123 10.68 18.73 -22.96
CA THR A 123 11.04 18.16 -21.65
C THR A 123 11.77 16.85 -21.88
N ASP A 124 12.67 16.50 -20.97
CA ASP A 124 13.37 15.19 -20.97
C ASP A 124 12.96 14.41 -19.73
N ILE A 125 11.77 13.80 -19.80
CA ILE A 125 11.24 12.97 -18.73
C ILE A 125 11.50 11.50 -19.09
N PRO A 126 12.46 10.82 -18.44
CA PRO A 126 12.85 9.47 -18.79
C PRO A 126 11.92 8.42 -18.17
N LEU A 127 10.61 8.66 -18.21
CA LEU A 127 9.58 7.79 -17.67
C LEU A 127 8.53 7.45 -18.71
N ASP A 128 7.88 6.31 -18.56
CA ASP A 128 6.68 5.97 -19.32
C ASP A 128 5.52 6.89 -18.89
N LEU A 129 5.16 7.84 -19.75
CA LEU A 129 4.05 8.78 -19.53
C LEU A 129 2.72 8.23 -20.04
N ALA A 130 2.70 7.09 -20.73
CA ALA A 130 1.48 6.49 -21.28
C ALA A 130 0.69 5.73 -20.21
N HIS A 131 1.37 5.16 -19.22
CA HIS A 131 0.79 4.35 -18.16
C HIS A 131 0.96 5.04 -16.81
N PRO A 132 0.04 5.95 -16.42
CA PRO A 132 0.12 6.68 -15.17
C PRO A 132 -0.16 5.78 -13.98
N GLY A 133 0.54 6.01 -12.89
CA GLY A 133 0.21 5.49 -11.57
C GLY A 133 -0.75 6.40 -10.79
N TRP A 134 -0.56 6.45 -9.49
CA TRP A 134 -1.27 7.32 -8.57
C TRP A 134 -0.33 8.26 -7.83
N PRO A 135 -0.74 9.51 -7.64
CA PRO A 135 0.00 10.51 -6.89
C PRO A 135 -0.31 10.41 -5.38
N TRP A 136 0.50 11.08 -4.56
CA TRP A 136 0.21 11.29 -3.15
C TRP A 136 -1.07 12.10 -2.93
N PHE A 137 -1.31 13.11 -3.76
CA PHE A 137 -2.54 13.90 -3.79
C PHE A 137 -2.83 14.39 -5.22
N PRO A 138 -4.10 14.70 -5.53
CA PRO A 138 -4.50 15.10 -6.87
C PRO A 138 -3.67 16.24 -7.41
N GLY A 139 -3.29 16.14 -8.70
CA GLY A 139 -2.48 17.16 -9.38
C GLY A 139 -0.97 16.92 -9.36
N ASN A 140 -0.47 16.01 -8.53
CA ASN A 140 0.93 15.61 -8.52
C ASN A 140 1.23 14.45 -9.46
N SER A 141 2.52 14.23 -9.70
CA SER A 141 3.01 13.07 -10.46
C SER A 141 2.84 11.77 -9.68
N SER A 142 2.80 10.65 -10.41
CA SER A 142 2.73 9.31 -9.82
C SER A 142 4.02 8.91 -9.11
N TRP A 143 3.86 8.22 -7.99
CA TRP A 143 4.96 7.64 -7.21
C TRP A 143 4.72 6.14 -6.99
N ILE A 144 5.77 5.39 -6.68
CA ILE A 144 5.70 3.94 -6.44
C ILE A 144 4.77 3.64 -5.27
N GLU A 145 4.96 4.26 -4.12
CA GLU A 145 4.25 3.96 -2.89
C GLU A 145 2.72 4.17 -2.99
N PRO A 146 2.19 5.37 -3.36
CA PRO A 146 0.74 5.55 -3.50
C PRO A 146 0.14 4.68 -4.61
N THR A 147 0.91 4.38 -5.67
CA THR A 147 0.47 3.45 -6.71
C THR A 147 0.32 2.04 -6.16
N CYS A 148 1.26 1.57 -5.34
CA CYS A 148 1.20 0.23 -4.76
C CYS A 148 0.03 0.08 -3.78
N HIS A 149 -0.18 1.04 -2.89
CA HIS A 149 -1.34 1.03 -2.00
C HIS A 149 -2.65 1.00 -2.77
N THR A 150 -2.73 1.79 -3.86
CA THR A 150 -3.92 1.81 -4.71
C THR A 150 -4.11 0.48 -5.43
N LEU A 151 -3.05 -0.14 -5.95
CA LEU A 151 -3.15 -1.45 -6.59
C LEU A 151 -3.63 -2.55 -5.63
N ILE A 152 -3.12 -2.58 -4.39
CA ILE A 152 -3.59 -3.51 -3.34
C ILE A 152 -5.09 -3.33 -3.12
N ALA A 153 -5.54 -2.08 -2.94
CA ALA A 153 -6.94 -1.76 -2.70
C ALA A 153 -7.84 -2.10 -3.87
N LEU A 154 -7.48 -1.67 -5.09
CA LEU A 154 -8.27 -1.93 -6.31
C LEU A 154 -8.37 -3.42 -6.64
N LYS A 155 -7.30 -4.18 -6.42
CA LYS A 155 -7.33 -5.65 -6.60
C LYS A 155 -8.24 -6.32 -5.58
N LYS A 156 -8.26 -5.83 -4.33
CA LYS A 156 -9.21 -6.30 -3.33
C LYS A 156 -10.65 -5.94 -3.72
N ALA A 157 -10.92 -4.71 -4.14
CA ALA A 157 -12.23 -4.29 -4.63
C ALA A 157 -12.69 -5.10 -5.86
N ALA A 158 -11.77 -5.43 -6.78
CA ALA A 158 -12.05 -6.26 -7.96
C ALA A 158 -12.47 -7.70 -7.60
N SER A 159 -12.21 -8.16 -6.38
CA SER A 159 -12.76 -9.45 -5.89
C SER A 159 -14.25 -9.39 -5.61
N LEU A 160 -14.79 -8.21 -5.36
CA LEU A 160 -16.21 -7.97 -5.08
C LEU A 160 -16.95 -7.51 -6.34
N HIS A 161 -16.37 -6.59 -7.08
CA HIS A 161 -16.98 -5.97 -8.25
C HIS A 161 -15.97 -5.84 -9.38
N ARG A 162 -16.23 -6.50 -10.50
CA ARG A 162 -15.38 -6.45 -11.70
C ARG A 162 -16.00 -5.54 -12.75
N SER A 163 -15.18 -4.63 -13.26
CA SER A 163 -15.50 -3.89 -14.48
C SER A 163 -14.27 -3.81 -15.38
N TYR A 164 -14.49 -3.68 -16.69
CA TYR A 164 -13.39 -3.49 -17.64
C TYR A 164 -12.54 -2.27 -17.28
N ARG A 165 -13.18 -1.15 -16.91
CA ARG A 165 -12.51 0.09 -16.50
C ARG A 165 -11.59 -0.11 -15.30
N LEU A 166 -12.05 -0.83 -14.27
CA LEU A 166 -11.26 -1.16 -13.08
C LEU A 166 -10.05 -2.03 -13.44
N LEU A 167 -10.28 -3.12 -14.19
CA LEU A 167 -9.20 -4.04 -14.57
C LEU A 167 -8.16 -3.38 -15.48
N SER A 168 -8.58 -2.57 -16.45
CA SER A 168 -7.67 -1.78 -17.31
C SER A 168 -6.83 -0.82 -16.46
N ARG A 169 -7.45 -0.15 -15.48
CA ARG A 169 -6.74 0.79 -14.62
C ARG A 169 -5.73 0.12 -13.69
N ILE A 170 -6.04 -1.09 -13.18
CA ILE A 170 -5.08 -1.92 -12.46
C ILE A 170 -3.89 -2.24 -13.37
N GLN A 171 -4.15 -2.68 -14.61
CA GLN A 171 -3.09 -3.02 -15.56
C GLN A 171 -2.18 -1.81 -15.88
N GLU A 172 -2.73 -0.62 -16.09
CA GLU A 172 -1.95 0.62 -16.28
C GLU A 172 -0.99 0.85 -15.10
N GLY A 173 -1.49 0.76 -13.86
CA GLY A 173 -0.67 0.93 -12.67
C GLY A 173 0.43 -0.12 -12.52
N GLU A 174 0.15 -1.37 -12.87
CA GLU A 174 1.15 -2.44 -12.87
C GLU A 174 2.26 -2.20 -13.90
N ILE A 175 1.89 -1.75 -15.12
CA ILE A 175 2.87 -1.38 -16.16
C ILE A 175 3.74 -0.23 -15.65
N MET A 176 3.14 0.79 -15.00
CA MET A 176 3.90 1.88 -14.39
C MET A 176 4.93 1.38 -13.37
N ILE A 177 4.55 0.49 -12.44
CA ILE A 177 5.47 -0.08 -11.46
C ILE A 177 6.61 -0.82 -12.18
N LEU A 178 6.29 -1.68 -13.15
CA LEU A 178 7.28 -2.44 -13.89
C LEU A 178 8.25 -1.56 -14.69
N SER A 179 7.77 -0.49 -15.32
CA SER A 179 8.60 0.45 -16.09
C SER A 179 9.58 1.25 -15.22
N ARG A 180 9.33 1.33 -13.92
CA ARG A 180 10.17 2.05 -12.95
C ARG A 180 11.05 1.13 -12.10
N ARG A 181 11.26 -0.10 -12.55
CA ARG A 181 12.14 -1.04 -11.85
C ARG A 181 13.60 -0.59 -11.96
N CYS A 182 14.30 -0.57 -10.83
CA CYS A 182 15.72 -0.27 -10.78
C CYS A 182 16.57 -1.40 -11.40
N ARG A 183 17.77 -1.06 -11.86
CA ARG A 183 18.69 -2.03 -12.48
C ARG A 183 19.09 -3.18 -11.54
N ASP A 184 19.12 -2.93 -10.23
CA ASP A 184 19.39 -3.96 -9.22
C ASP A 184 18.23 -4.94 -9.00
N GLY A 185 17.07 -4.68 -9.58
CA GLY A 185 15.91 -5.57 -9.57
C GLY A 185 14.83 -5.23 -8.56
N GLY A 186 15.02 -4.22 -7.72
CA GLY A 186 14.00 -3.67 -6.81
C GLY A 186 13.41 -2.36 -7.33
N TRP A 187 12.81 -1.57 -6.43
CA TRP A 187 12.21 -0.27 -6.72
C TRP A 187 12.63 0.78 -5.69
N ASN A 188 12.71 2.02 -6.15
CA ASN A 188 12.81 3.21 -5.30
C ASN A 188 11.51 4.03 -5.34
N ALA A 189 11.52 5.24 -4.82
CA ALA A 189 10.30 6.04 -4.67
C ALA A 189 9.63 6.45 -6.00
N GLY A 190 10.37 6.65 -7.09
CA GLY A 190 9.73 7.20 -8.29
C GLY A 190 10.45 7.03 -9.62
N THR A 191 11.78 7.02 -9.67
CA THR A 191 12.54 6.90 -10.93
C THR A 191 13.75 6.00 -10.77
N PRO A 192 13.97 5.04 -11.71
CA PRO A 192 15.15 4.19 -11.69
C PRO A 192 16.43 4.91 -12.13
N VAL A 193 16.30 6.06 -12.82
CA VAL A 193 17.42 6.82 -13.38
C VAL A 193 17.22 8.31 -13.10
N ALA A 194 18.28 9.01 -12.67
CA ALA A 194 18.31 10.46 -12.56
C ALA A 194 19.67 10.98 -12.98
N LEU A 195 19.69 12.06 -13.76
CA LEU A 195 20.92 12.68 -14.27
C LEU A 195 21.87 11.68 -14.93
N SER A 196 21.33 10.73 -15.70
CA SER A 196 22.05 9.64 -16.37
C SER A 196 22.69 8.60 -15.44
N TYR A 197 22.37 8.61 -14.14
CA TYR A 197 22.85 7.62 -13.17
C TYR A 197 21.73 6.64 -12.80
N ASP A 198 22.06 5.36 -12.72
CA ASP A 198 21.18 4.33 -12.16
C ASP A 198 21.01 4.59 -10.66
N LEU A 199 19.77 4.69 -10.20
CA LEU A 199 19.45 4.81 -8.80
C LEU A 199 19.21 3.44 -8.18
N ARG A 200 19.58 3.30 -6.90
CA ARG A 200 19.36 2.07 -6.14
C ARG A 200 17.92 1.94 -5.70
N SER A 201 17.48 0.71 -5.54
CA SER A 201 16.20 0.39 -4.93
C SER A 201 16.22 0.60 -3.40
N TYR A 202 15.02 0.82 -2.83
CA TYR A 202 14.81 0.97 -1.39
C TYR A 202 13.97 -0.21 -0.86
N PRO A 203 14.23 -0.66 0.37
CA PRO A 203 13.55 -1.82 0.94
C PRO A 203 12.03 -1.66 0.99
N GLU A 204 11.54 -0.52 1.49
CA GLU A 204 10.10 -0.26 1.65
C GLU A 204 9.40 -0.20 0.29
N CYS A 205 9.98 0.53 -0.68
CA CYS A 205 9.43 0.64 -2.03
C CYS A 205 9.43 -0.71 -2.76
N THR A 206 10.48 -1.53 -2.55
CA THR A 206 10.57 -2.88 -3.13
C THR A 206 9.49 -3.79 -2.54
N ALA A 207 9.29 -3.76 -1.23
CA ALA A 207 8.23 -4.52 -0.57
C ALA A 207 6.83 -4.12 -1.07
N LEU A 208 6.55 -2.80 -1.12
CA LEU A 208 5.28 -2.29 -1.60
C LEU A 208 5.04 -2.60 -3.09
N ALA A 209 6.07 -2.49 -3.94
CA ALA A 209 5.96 -2.86 -5.35
C ALA A 209 5.59 -4.33 -5.53
N LEU A 210 6.22 -5.22 -4.79
CA LEU A 210 5.86 -6.65 -4.77
C LEU A 210 4.40 -6.84 -4.31
N LEU A 211 3.96 -6.16 -3.25
CA LEU A 211 2.57 -6.22 -2.78
C LEU A 211 1.59 -5.69 -3.84
N GLY A 212 1.91 -4.59 -4.51
CA GLY A 212 1.08 -4.03 -5.59
C GLY A 212 1.00 -4.93 -6.83
N LEU A 213 2.06 -5.69 -7.11
CA LEU A 213 2.17 -6.57 -8.28
C LEU A 213 1.62 -8.00 -8.05
N GLN A 214 1.07 -8.30 -6.86
CA GLN A 214 0.48 -9.61 -6.58
C GLN A 214 -0.51 -10.05 -7.67
N GLY A 215 -0.55 -11.35 -7.94
CA GLY A 215 -1.49 -11.95 -8.90
C GLY A 215 -1.02 -11.87 -10.37
N ARG A 216 0.10 -11.23 -10.67
CA ARG A 216 0.75 -11.36 -11.98
C ARG A 216 1.59 -12.64 -12.07
N SER A 217 1.90 -13.06 -13.29
CA SER A 217 2.79 -14.20 -13.51
C SER A 217 4.14 -14.02 -12.79
N THR A 218 4.55 -15.03 -12.04
CA THR A 218 5.77 -15.00 -11.23
C THR A 218 7.06 -15.00 -12.08
N GLY A 219 6.97 -15.18 -13.39
CA GLY A 219 8.14 -15.18 -14.29
C GLY A 219 8.96 -13.90 -14.24
N GLU A 220 8.36 -12.78 -13.85
CA GLU A 220 9.02 -11.46 -13.78
C GLU A 220 9.64 -11.16 -12.41
N PHE A 221 9.35 -11.94 -11.35
CA PHE A 221 9.68 -11.56 -9.97
C PHE A 221 10.75 -12.37 -9.23
N PRO A 222 11.34 -13.46 -9.73
CA PRO A 222 12.34 -14.22 -8.98
C PRO A 222 13.50 -13.34 -8.51
N GLN A 223 14.00 -12.47 -9.39
CA GLN A 223 15.08 -11.53 -9.05
C GLN A 223 14.63 -10.50 -8.00
N ALA A 224 13.42 -9.92 -8.12
CA ALA A 224 12.91 -8.96 -7.16
C ALA A 224 12.68 -9.59 -5.78
N LEU A 225 12.18 -10.81 -5.72
CA LEU A 225 12.05 -11.57 -4.48
C LEU A 225 13.42 -11.86 -3.85
N GLN A 226 14.43 -12.23 -4.64
CA GLN A 226 15.80 -12.41 -4.14
C GLN A 226 16.39 -11.10 -3.60
N VAL A 227 16.13 -9.97 -4.27
CA VAL A 227 16.53 -8.64 -3.77
C VAL A 227 15.81 -8.33 -2.45
N ALA A 228 14.51 -8.59 -2.34
CA ALA A 228 13.75 -8.40 -1.12
C ALA A 228 14.25 -9.28 0.04
N GLU A 229 14.58 -10.55 -0.22
CA GLU A 229 15.19 -11.47 0.77
C GLU A 229 16.54 -10.94 1.27
N THR A 230 17.39 -10.44 0.36
CA THR A 230 18.69 -9.83 0.69
C THR A 230 18.49 -8.55 1.51
N MET A 231 17.61 -7.66 1.08
CA MET A 231 17.29 -6.43 1.82
C MET A 231 16.72 -6.72 3.20
N HIS A 232 15.85 -7.73 3.33
CA HIS A 232 15.29 -8.13 4.62
C HIS A 232 16.37 -8.60 5.61
N ARG A 233 17.34 -9.37 5.15
CA ARG A 233 18.46 -9.84 5.96
C ARG A 233 19.38 -8.70 6.38
N ASP A 234 19.68 -7.78 5.47
CA ASP A 234 20.77 -6.80 5.63
C ASP A 234 20.31 -5.45 6.21
N THR A 235 19.00 -5.12 6.12
CA THR A 235 18.48 -3.86 6.65
C THR A 235 18.50 -3.80 8.18
N LYS A 236 18.85 -2.60 8.70
CA LYS A 236 18.72 -2.28 10.14
C LYS A 236 17.41 -1.56 10.47
N SER A 237 16.65 -1.13 9.48
CA SER A 237 15.36 -0.47 9.66
C SER A 237 14.29 -1.49 10.04
N SER A 238 13.69 -1.34 11.22
CA SER A 238 12.57 -2.18 11.64
C SER A 238 11.34 -2.01 10.75
N LEU A 239 11.11 -0.80 10.23
CA LEU A 239 10.02 -0.51 9.29
C LEU A 239 10.22 -1.24 7.97
N ALA A 240 11.42 -1.11 7.38
CA ALA A 240 11.77 -1.82 6.16
C ALA A 240 11.62 -3.34 6.33
N ARG A 241 12.11 -3.87 7.45
CA ARG A 241 12.04 -5.30 7.76
C ARG A 241 10.59 -5.79 7.89
N ALA A 242 9.71 -5.00 8.52
CA ALA A 242 8.30 -5.34 8.63
C ALA A 242 7.60 -5.37 7.26
N TRP A 243 7.81 -4.35 6.41
CA TRP A 243 7.26 -4.33 5.06
C TRP A 243 7.76 -5.49 4.19
N LEU A 244 9.07 -5.77 4.22
CA LEU A 244 9.65 -6.87 3.46
C LEU A 244 9.13 -8.23 3.95
N ALA A 245 8.95 -8.41 5.27
CA ALA A 245 8.38 -9.64 5.81
C ALA A 245 6.95 -9.86 5.33
N ILE A 246 6.10 -8.82 5.31
CA ILE A 246 4.74 -8.89 4.77
C ILE A 246 4.79 -9.31 3.29
N ALA A 247 5.61 -8.63 2.48
CA ALA A 247 5.72 -8.91 1.06
C ALA A 247 6.20 -10.35 0.79
N LEU A 248 7.27 -10.79 1.44
CA LEU A 248 7.81 -12.13 1.28
C LEU A 248 6.77 -13.20 1.66
N ARG A 249 6.05 -13.03 2.78
CA ARG A 249 5.00 -13.98 3.21
C ARG A 249 3.85 -14.08 2.23
N VAL A 250 3.44 -12.97 1.64
CA VAL A 250 2.39 -12.95 0.61
C VAL A 250 2.80 -13.79 -0.62
N TYR A 251 4.09 -13.83 -0.94
CA TYR A 251 4.65 -14.70 -1.99
C TYR A 251 5.05 -16.10 -1.51
N GLY A 252 4.66 -16.50 -0.30
CA GLY A 252 4.97 -17.82 0.25
C GLY A 252 6.45 -18.01 0.63
N ARG A 253 7.20 -16.91 0.71
CA ARG A 253 8.61 -16.91 1.12
C ARG A 253 8.74 -16.73 2.63
N GLN A 254 9.73 -17.36 3.22
CA GLN A 254 10.05 -17.17 4.63
C GLN A 254 11.07 -16.03 4.78
N PRO A 255 10.77 -15.00 5.61
CA PRO A 255 11.74 -13.98 5.96
C PRO A 255 12.95 -14.58 6.66
N ALA A 256 14.14 -14.11 6.30
CA ALA A 256 15.40 -14.65 6.83
C ALA A 256 15.60 -14.40 8.33
N THR A 257 15.00 -13.32 8.88
CA THR A 257 15.06 -12.98 10.29
C THR A 257 13.65 -13.09 10.88
N PRO A 258 13.48 -13.79 12.01
CA PRO A 258 12.19 -13.83 12.70
C PRO A 258 11.69 -12.44 13.08
N MET A 259 10.38 -12.24 13.07
CA MET A 259 9.77 -10.97 13.49
C MET A 259 9.98 -10.73 14.99
N GLU A 260 10.10 -11.80 15.75
CA GLU A 260 10.34 -11.81 17.20
C GLU A 260 11.66 -11.14 17.60
N ASP A 261 12.63 -11.07 16.67
CA ASP A 261 13.91 -10.40 16.88
C ASP A 261 13.80 -8.86 16.73
N LEU A 262 12.65 -8.36 16.26
CA LEU A 262 12.45 -6.92 16.17
C LEU A 262 12.10 -6.32 17.53
N PRO A 263 12.74 -5.20 17.89
CA PRO A 263 12.45 -4.53 19.16
C PRO A 263 11.00 -4.04 19.20
N SER A 264 10.45 -3.97 20.41
CA SER A 264 9.18 -3.27 20.62
C SER A 264 9.33 -1.78 20.26
N SER A 265 8.29 -1.20 19.72
CA SER A 265 8.27 0.21 19.34
C SER A 265 7.08 0.92 19.96
N ARG A 266 7.22 2.24 20.16
CA ARG A 266 6.09 3.11 20.47
C ARG A 266 5.45 3.70 19.21
N ASP A 267 6.02 3.46 18.03
CA ASP A 267 5.42 3.80 16.75
C ASP A 267 4.30 2.80 16.45
N ILE A 268 3.08 3.34 16.34
CA ILE A 268 1.85 2.54 16.16
C ILE A 268 1.81 1.90 14.79
N LEU A 269 2.20 2.64 13.73
CA LEU A 269 2.26 2.09 12.39
C LEU A 269 3.25 0.93 12.33
N LEU A 270 4.45 1.13 12.85
CA LEU A 270 5.47 0.07 12.90
C LEU A 270 4.98 -1.14 13.70
N THR A 271 4.33 -0.93 14.85
CA THR A 271 3.81 -2.03 15.68
C THR A 271 2.72 -2.82 14.92
N ALA A 272 1.83 -2.14 14.21
CA ALA A 272 0.80 -2.77 13.38
C ALA A 272 1.42 -3.57 12.22
N LEU A 273 2.43 -3.03 11.54
CA LEU A 273 3.15 -3.72 10.47
C LEU A 273 3.95 -4.93 10.99
N GLN A 274 4.54 -4.84 12.18
CA GLN A 274 5.20 -5.96 12.84
C GLN A 274 4.21 -7.10 13.13
N ALA A 275 3.01 -6.78 13.61
CA ALA A 275 1.97 -7.77 13.85
C ALA A 275 1.45 -8.37 12.53
N LEU A 276 1.22 -7.56 11.48
CA LEU A 276 0.82 -8.04 10.16
C LEU A 276 1.87 -8.98 9.53
N GLY A 277 3.16 -8.65 9.68
CA GLY A 277 4.27 -9.43 9.13
C GLY A 277 4.61 -10.71 9.92
N HIS A 278 3.99 -10.94 11.08
CA HIS A 278 4.16 -12.18 11.85
C HIS A 278 3.59 -13.40 11.07
N PRO A 279 4.14 -14.62 11.24
CA PRO A 279 3.59 -15.81 10.58
C PRO A 279 2.09 -16.03 10.80
N GLU A 280 1.62 -15.76 12.00
CA GLU A 280 0.21 -15.84 12.42
C GLU A 280 -0.54 -14.51 12.24
N GLY A 281 0.11 -13.50 11.66
CA GLY A 281 -0.48 -12.19 11.43
C GLY A 281 -1.38 -12.13 10.21
N ASN A 282 -2.09 -11.02 10.09
CA ASN A 282 -3.12 -10.81 9.08
C ASN A 282 -2.60 -10.37 7.69
N HIS A 283 -1.34 -10.67 7.33
CA HIS A 283 -0.75 -10.29 6.04
C HIS A 283 -1.59 -10.73 4.83
N ARG A 284 -2.36 -11.82 4.97
CA ARG A 284 -3.26 -12.33 3.92
C ARG A 284 -4.41 -11.38 3.59
N LEU A 285 -4.76 -10.43 4.47
CA LEU A 285 -5.75 -9.39 4.14
C LEU A 285 -5.29 -8.50 2.99
N LEU A 286 -3.97 -8.35 2.79
CA LEU A 286 -3.39 -7.62 1.67
C LEU A 286 -3.36 -8.43 0.36
N HIS A 287 -3.73 -9.72 0.40
CA HIS A 287 -3.83 -10.55 -0.81
C HIS A 287 -5.11 -10.21 -1.58
N PRO A 288 -5.07 -10.07 -2.93
CA PRO A 288 -6.23 -9.67 -3.73
C PRO A 288 -7.40 -10.65 -3.70
N GLY A 289 -7.17 -11.92 -3.38
CA GLY A 289 -8.23 -12.93 -3.32
C GLY A 289 -8.77 -13.40 -4.67
N VAL A 290 -8.28 -12.88 -5.80
CA VAL A 290 -8.70 -13.24 -7.17
C VAL A 290 -7.47 -13.39 -8.06
N PRO A 291 -7.38 -14.45 -8.90
CA PRO A 291 -6.32 -14.55 -9.91
C PRO A 291 -6.37 -13.37 -10.88
N HIS A 292 -5.20 -12.89 -11.28
CA HIS A 292 -5.07 -11.87 -12.34
C HIS A 292 -5.68 -12.41 -13.65
N PRO A 293 -6.37 -11.59 -14.47
CA PRO A 293 -6.98 -12.03 -15.74
C PRO A 293 -5.99 -12.63 -16.77
N GLY A 294 -4.69 -12.46 -16.58
CA GLY A 294 -3.64 -13.05 -17.40
C GLY A 294 -2.78 -14.11 -16.70
N GLY A 295 -3.11 -14.50 -15.47
CA GLY A 295 -2.45 -15.58 -14.75
C GLY A 295 -3.14 -16.90 -15.06
N VAL A 296 -2.45 -17.80 -15.75
CA VAL A 296 -2.84 -19.22 -15.82
C VAL A 296 -2.72 -19.77 -14.40
N ALA A 297 -3.76 -20.47 -13.93
CA ALA A 297 -3.80 -21.13 -12.63
C ALA A 297 -2.67 -22.18 -12.48
#